data_b98d61882a1b1d0e25250719a5e2bf44
#
_entry.id   b98d61882a1b1d0e25250719a5e2bf44
#
_cell.length_a   1.000
_cell.length_b   1.000
_cell.length_c   1.000
_cell.angle_alpha   90.00
_cell.angle_beta   90.00
_cell.angle_gamma   90.00
#
_symmetry.space_group_name_H-M   'P 1'
#
loop_
_entity.id
_entity.type
_entity.pdbx_description
1 polymer ?
#
loop_
_entity_poly.entity_id
_entity_poly.type
_entity_poly.pdbx_seq_one_letter_code
_entity_poly.pdbx_strand_id
1 'polypeptide(L)'
;GLGDVYKRQIQCNFCAYVCPHATIRPVAMTEEEAAAAPAATKTADMTGMPGYKFTMTVTVLDCLGCGSCVNICPGKKGEKALVMENMEANAGSQKAFDFGREIEVKPEVVAKFKPATVKGSQFKQPLLEFSGACAGCGETPYAKLVTQLFGDRMYIANATGCSSIWGNSSPSTPYTVTPEGKGPAWSNSLFEDNAEFGYGMLLCLLYTSPSPRD
;
A
#
# COMPACT_ATOMS: atom_id res chain seq x y z
N GLY A 1 18.73 5.50 1.14
CA GLY A 1 18.80 6.59 0.15
C GLY A 1 18.35 6.20 -1.24
N LEU A 2 17.79 7.15 -1.94
CA LEU A 2 17.26 6.97 -3.30
C LEU A 2 18.28 7.40 -4.40
N GLY A 3 19.57 7.54 -4.07
CA GLY A 3 20.59 8.13 -4.94
C GLY A 3 20.72 7.51 -6.32
N ASP A 4 21.18 6.29 -6.43
CA ASP A 4 21.32 5.56 -7.70
C ASP A 4 20.13 4.65 -8.02
N VAL A 5 19.04 4.75 -7.24
CA VAL A 5 17.83 3.95 -7.37
C VAL A 5 17.31 3.95 -8.81
N TYR A 6 17.27 5.12 -9.45
CA TYR A 6 16.68 5.25 -10.77
C TYR A 6 17.48 4.59 -11.89
N LYS A 7 18.79 4.46 -11.75
CA LYS A 7 19.62 3.73 -12.73
C LYS A 7 19.42 2.22 -12.67
N ARG A 8 19.08 1.71 -11.46
CA ARG A 8 18.90 0.28 -11.18
C ARG A 8 17.43 -0.13 -11.04
N GLN A 9 16.52 0.86 -11.02
CA GLN A 9 15.09 0.67 -10.87
C GLN A 9 14.48 0.05 -12.14
N ILE A 10 13.71 -1.03 -11.99
CA ILE A 10 12.99 -1.72 -13.06
C ILE A 10 11.46 -1.60 -12.95
N GLN A 11 10.97 -0.83 -12.00
CA GLN A 11 9.54 -0.56 -11.77
C GLN A 11 8.70 -1.82 -11.55
N CYS A 12 9.24 -2.81 -10.82
CA CYS A 12 8.55 -4.07 -10.54
C CYS A 12 7.57 -3.99 -9.36
N ASN A 13 7.71 -3.00 -8.48
CA ASN A 13 6.90 -2.76 -7.26
C ASN A 13 7.00 -3.85 -6.18
N PHE A 14 7.96 -4.79 -6.26
CA PHE A 14 8.13 -5.84 -5.25
C PHE A 14 8.38 -5.26 -3.85
N CYS A 15 9.12 -4.17 -3.75
CA CYS A 15 9.38 -3.49 -2.49
C CYS A 15 8.10 -2.96 -1.83
N ALA A 16 7.20 -2.36 -2.60
CA ALA A 16 5.91 -1.91 -2.11
C ALA A 16 5.01 -3.10 -1.71
N TYR A 17 5.04 -4.17 -2.51
CA TYR A 17 4.25 -5.37 -2.28
C TYR A 17 4.56 -6.03 -0.92
N VAL A 18 5.86 -6.18 -0.57
CA VAL A 18 6.26 -6.84 0.68
C VAL A 18 6.31 -5.91 1.90
N CYS A 19 6.12 -4.60 1.72
CA CYS A 19 6.19 -3.66 2.83
C CYS A 19 5.03 -3.87 3.80
N PRO A 20 5.29 -4.21 5.09
CA PRO A 20 4.24 -4.49 6.07
C PRO A 20 3.42 -3.26 6.46
N HIS A 21 3.98 -2.07 6.27
CA HIS A 21 3.43 -0.82 6.79
C HIS A 21 3.00 0.17 5.69
N ALA A 22 3.05 -0.23 4.42
CA ALA A 22 2.74 0.64 3.27
C ALA A 22 3.59 1.92 3.23
N THR A 23 4.82 1.86 3.71
CA THR A 23 5.72 3.02 3.80
C THR A 23 6.49 3.30 2.51
N ILE A 24 6.52 2.36 1.60
CA ILE A 24 7.13 2.52 0.27
C ILE A 24 6.06 2.33 -0.80
N ARG A 25 5.91 3.33 -1.68
CA ARG A 25 4.82 3.35 -2.67
C ARG A 25 5.29 3.78 -4.04
N PRO A 26 4.89 3.07 -5.11
CA PRO A 26 5.02 3.56 -6.46
C PRO A 26 3.92 4.60 -6.75
N VAL A 27 4.30 5.67 -7.40
CA VAL A 27 3.36 6.69 -7.85
C VAL A 27 3.52 6.90 -9.35
N ALA A 28 2.40 6.86 -10.06
CA ALA A 28 2.32 7.23 -11.46
C ALA A 28 1.76 8.65 -11.57
N MET A 29 2.44 9.52 -12.27
CA MET A 29 2.11 10.93 -12.40
C MET A 29 2.04 11.34 -13.87
N THR A 30 1.21 12.33 -14.19
CA THR A 30 1.30 13.03 -15.46
C THR A 30 2.58 13.89 -15.49
N GLU A 31 2.95 14.40 -16.64
CA GLU A 31 4.10 15.32 -16.76
C GLU A 31 3.88 16.61 -15.96
N GLU A 32 2.65 17.10 -15.89
CA GLU A 32 2.26 18.28 -15.12
C GLU A 32 2.39 18.04 -13.62
N GLU A 33 1.87 16.91 -13.11
CA GLU A 33 2.03 16.53 -11.71
C GLU A 33 3.51 16.34 -11.34
N ALA A 34 4.30 15.75 -12.23
CA ALA A 34 5.73 15.59 -12.03
C ALA A 34 6.49 16.92 -12.01
N ALA A 35 6.06 17.88 -12.81
CA ALA A 35 6.63 19.23 -12.80
C ALA A 35 6.29 20.02 -11.52
N ALA A 36 5.14 19.76 -10.92
CA ALA A 36 4.71 20.34 -9.65
C ALA A 36 5.34 19.68 -8.41
N ALA A 37 5.99 18.52 -8.59
CA ALA A 37 6.52 17.75 -7.48
C ALA A 37 7.67 18.47 -6.75
N PRO A 38 7.80 18.28 -5.42
CA PRO A 38 8.93 18.81 -4.66
C PRO A 38 10.28 18.40 -5.25
N ALA A 39 11.30 19.26 -5.12
CA ALA A 39 12.65 19.00 -5.64
C ALA A 39 13.28 17.67 -5.13
N ALA A 40 12.83 17.18 -3.99
CA ALA A 40 13.23 15.87 -3.45
C ALA A 40 12.65 14.68 -4.22
N THR A 41 11.63 14.89 -5.05
CA THR A 41 10.93 13.85 -5.81
C THR A 41 11.72 13.53 -7.08
N LYS A 42 12.40 12.38 -7.07
CA LYS A 42 13.08 11.89 -8.27
C LYS A 42 12.09 11.12 -9.13
N THR A 43 12.02 11.44 -10.40
CA THR A 43 11.13 10.81 -11.36
C THR A 43 11.87 10.15 -12.50
N ALA A 44 11.27 9.17 -13.14
CA ALA A 44 11.72 8.54 -14.37
C ALA A 44 10.52 8.31 -15.29
N ASP A 45 10.78 8.11 -16.58
CA ASP A 45 9.71 7.73 -17.51
C ASP A 45 9.08 6.40 -17.09
N MET A 46 7.76 6.32 -17.16
CA MET A 46 7.05 5.11 -16.76
C MET A 46 7.17 4.02 -17.83
N THR A 47 7.77 2.90 -17.46
CA THR A 47 7.94 1.78 -18.38
C THR A 47 6.59 1.21 -18.82
N GLY A 48 6.32 1.23 -20.12
CA GLY A 48 5.08 0.70 -20.72
C GLY A 48 3.90 1.69 -20.69
N MET A 49 4.10 2.94 -20.26
CA MET A 49 3.10 4.01 -20.27
C MET A 49 3.74 5.33 -20.72
N PRO A 50 3.92 5.57 -22.03
CA PRO A 50 4.42 6.85 -22.54
C PRO A 50 3.53 8.02 -22.07
N GLY A 51 4.16 9.15 -21.74
CA GLY A 51 3.46 10.33 -21.21
C GLY A 51 3.22 10.31 -19.69
N TYR A 52 3.65 9.23 -19.01
CA TYR A 52 3.61 9.14 -17.55
C TYR A 52 5.01 9.13 -16.95
N LYS A 53 5.14 9.74 -15.78
CA LYS A 53 6.32 9.67 -14.92
C LYS A 53 6.09 8.71 -13.76
N PHE A 54 7.12 8.01 -13.37
CA PHE A 54 7.14 7.08 -12.25
C PHE A 54 8.05 7.61 -11.15
N THR A 55 7.61 7.51 -9.92
CA THR A 55 8.47 7.67 -8.74
C THR A 55 8.21 6.55 -7.73
N MET A 56 9.22 6.23 -6.94
CA MET A 56 9.10 5.38 -5.76
C MET A 56 9.32 6.27 -4.54
N THR A 57 8.29 6.45 -3.75
CA THR A 57 8.33 7.28 -2.53
C THR A 57 8.45 6.43 -1.29
N VAL A 58 9.08 6.95 -0.26
CA VAL A 58 9.22 6.30 1.05
C VAL A 58 8.93 7.32 2.14
N THR A 59 8.00 6.99 3.03
CA THR A 59 7.89 7.72 4.29
C THR A 59 8.98 7.26 5.23
N VAL A 60 9.93 8.14 5.49
CA VAL A 60 11.08 7.83 6.35
C VAL A 60 10.70 7.84 7.83
N LEU A 61 9.65 8.57 8.18
CA LEU A 61 9.17 8.70 9.56
C LEU A 61 8.41 7.44 10.04
N ASP A 62 7.75 6.72 9.13
CA ASP A 62 6.96 5.52 9.44
C ASP A 62 7.69 4.21 9.10
N CYS A 63 8.86 4.30 8.51
CA CYS A 63 9.65 3.12 8.14
C CYS A 63 10.34 2.50 9.37
N LEU A 64 9.97 1.26 9.71
CA LEU A 64 10.55 0.53 10.85
C LEU A 64 11.91 -0.14 10.55
N GLY A 65 12.52 0.10 9.39
CA GLY A 65 13.86 -0.35 9.09
C GLY A 65 14.04 -1.87 8.92
N CYS A 66 12.98 -2.63 8.65
CA CYS A 66 13.02 -4.10 8.61
C CYS A 66 13.84 -4.71 7.46
N GLY A 67 14.16 -3.95 6.41
CA GLY A 67 14.96 -4.42 5.27
C GLY A 67 14.25 -5.32 4.27
N SER A 68 12.97 -5.70 4.46
CA SER A 68 12.25 -6.62 3.56
C SER A 68 12.25 -6.13 2.11
N CYS A 69 12.06 -4.83 1.89
CA CYS A 69 12.07 -4.22 0.56
C CYS A 69 13.45 -4.31 -0.13
N VAL A 70 14.52 -4.17 0.63
CA VAL A 70 15.89 -4.32 0.11
C VAL A 70 16.19 -5.78 -0.22
N ASN A 71 15.74 -6.69 0.65
CA ASN A 71 15.97 -8.12 0.44
C ASN A 71 15.32 -8.66 -0.82
N ILE A 72 14.05 -8.28 -1.09
CA ILE A 72 13.30 -8.74 -2.26
C ILE A 72 13.71 -8.00 -3.56
N CYS A 73 14.41 -6.88 -3.47
CA CYS A 73 14.72 -6.05 -4.64
C CYS A 73 15.62 -6.81 -5.63
N PRO A 74 15.15 -7.10 -6.86
CA PRO A 74 15.97 -7.76 -7.85
C PRO A 74 16.99 -6.79 -8.48
N GLY A 75 16.66 -5.50 -8.52
CA GLY A 75 17.43 -4.47 -9.21
C GLY A 75 17.63 -4.76 -10.70
N LYS A 76 18.53 -4.00 -11.32
CA LYS A 76 18.93 -4.19 -12.70
C LYS A 76 20.24 -4.98 -12.76
N LYS A 77 20.26 -6.07 -13.52
CA LYS A 77 21.44 -6.95 -13.65
C LYS A 77 21.94 -7.51 -12.29
N GLY A 78 21.04 -7.73 -11.34
CA GLY A 78 21.37 -8.24 -10.00
C GLY A 78 21.88 -7.19 -9.00
N GLU A 79 22.03 -5.94 -9.42
CA GLU A 79 22.38 -4.83 -8.52
C GLU A 79 21.14 -4.21 -7.92
N LYS A 80 21.01 -4.30 -6.59
CA LYS A 80 19.83 -3.79 -5.87
C LYS A 80 19.64 -2.28 -6.09
N ALA A 81 18.39 -1.89 -6.34
CA ALA A 81 18.03 -0.49 -6.46
C ALA A 81 17.78 0.19 -5.10
N LEU A 82 17.55 -0.59 -4.05
CA LEU A 82 17.28 -0.09 -2.71
C LEU A 82 18.42 -0.45 -1.77
N VAL A 83 18.73 0.49 -0.87
CA VAL A 83 19.69 0.31 0.22
C VAL A 83 19.08 0.86 1.51
N MET A 84 19.51 0.30 2.66
CA MET A 84 19.17 0.86 3.96
C MET A 84 20.13 2.00 4.29
N GLU A 85 19.57 3.13 4.72
CA GLU A 85 20.34 4.31 5.11
C GLU A 85 19.78 4.92 6.39
N ASN A 86 20.55 5.81 6.99
CA ASN A 86 20.12 6.54 8.17
C ASN A 86 18.88 7.41 7.87
N MET A 87 17.90 7.36 8.75
CA MET A 87 16.63 8.09 8.63
C MET A 87 16.87 9.60 8.61
N GLU A 88 17.69 10.13 9.48
CA GLU A 88 17.93 11.58 9.62
C GLU A 88 18.56 12.17 8.34
N ALA A 89 19.49 11.43 7.73
CA ALA A 89 20.10 11.84 6.46
C ALA A 89 19.11 11.89 5.29
N ASN A 90 18.00 11.20 5.41
CA ASN A 90 16.96 11.07 4.38
C ASN A 90 15.64 11.76 4.74
N ALA A 91 15.58 12.52 5.83
CA ALA A 91 14.36 13.20 6.29
C ALA A 91 13.70 14.08 5.21
N GLY A 92 14.50 14.68 4.33
CA GLY A 92 13.99 15.48 3.20
C GLY A 92 13.14 14.68 2.18
N SER A 93 13.27 13.36 2.15
CA SER A 93 12.46 12.48 1.27
C SER A 93 11.01 12.38 1.71
N GLN A 94 10.69 12.74 2.97
CA GLN A 94 9.30 12.73 3.46
C GLN A 94 8.39 13.59 2.58
N LYS A 95 8.85 14.77 2.15
CA LYS A 95 8.07 15.65 1.28
C LYS A 95 7.65 15.01 -0.05
N ALA A 96 8.50 14.12 -0.59
CA ALA A 96 8.18 13.39 -1.81
C ALA A 96 7.09 12.33 -1.57
N PHE A 97 7.10 11.70 -0.38
CA PHE A 97 6.06 10.75 0.00
C PHE A 97 4.72 11.46 0.25
N ASP A 98 4.73 12.56 0.99
CA ASP A 98 3.53 13.35 1.29
C ASP A 98 2.87 13.83 0.00
N PHE A 99 3.64 14.37 -0.92
CA PHE A 99 3.17 14.76 -2.25
C PHE A 99 2.61 13.56 -3.03
N GLY A 100 3.35 12.44 -3.07
CA GLY A 100 2.92 11.24 -3.80
C GLY A 100 1.65 10.61 -3.25
N ARG A 101 1.36 10.82 -1.96
CA ARG A 101 0.14 10.35 -1.30
C ARG A 101 -1.11 11.13 -1.75
N GLU A 102 -0.94 12.39 -2.14
CA GLU A 102 -2.02 13.25 -2.64
C GLU A 102 -2.33 13.01 -4.12
N ILE A 103 -1.43 12.35 -4.85
CA ILE A 103 -1.65 12.02 -6.26
C ILE A 103 -2.73 10.95 -6.39
N GLU A 104 -3.77 11.26 -7.14
CA GLU A 104 -4.86 10.32 -7.39
C GLU A 104 -4.40 9.09 -8.18
N VAL A 105 -4.97 7.96 -7.82
CA VAL A 105 -4.76 6.71 -8.55
C VAL A 105 -5.30 6.84 -9.98
N LYS A 106 -4.46 6.57 -10.97
CA LYS A 106 -4.84 6.68 -12.38
C LYS A 106 -5.52 5.38 -12.86
N PRO A 107 -6.82 5.43 -13.19
CA PRO A 107 -7.56 4.22 -13.63
C PRO A 107 -6.92 3.53 -14.83
N GLU A 108 -6.38 4.29 -15.77
CA GLU A 108 -5.71 3.79 -16.97
C GLU A 108 -4.39 3.06 -16.64
N VAL A 109 -3.66 3.49 -15.62
CA VAL A 109 -2.46 2.80 -15.12
C VAL A 109 -2.85 1.48 -14.47
N VAL A 110 -3.89 1.50 -13.63
CA VAL A 110 -4.42 0.28 -12.99
C VAL A 110 -4.92 -0.71 -14.03
N ALA A 111 -5.65 -0.25 -15.05
CA ALA A 111 -6.15 -1.10 -16.14
C ALA A 111 -4.99 -1.71 -16.94
N LYS A 112 -3.96 -0.92 -17.25
CA LYS A 112 -2.78 -1.36 -18.03
C LYS A 112 -2.00 -2.46 -17.35
N PHE A 113 -1.70 -2.31 -16.06
CA PHE A 113 -0.83 -3.24 -15.33
C PHE A 113 -1.59 -4.37 -14.62
N LYS A 114 -2.90 -4.39 -14.67
CA LYS A 114 -3.82 -5.41 -14.12
C LYS A 114 -3.65 -5.61 -12.60
N PRO A 115 -4.64 -5.29 -11.78
CA PRO A 115 -4.56 -5.42 -10.31
C PRO A 115 -4.24 -6.82 -9.80
N ALA A 116 -4.51 -7.86 -10.60
CA ALA A 116 -4.19 -9.25 -10.29
C ALA A 116 -2.67 -9.57 -10.34
N THR A 117 -1.83 -8.62 -10.74
CA THR A 117 -0.37 -8.78 -10.77
C THR A 117 0.27 -8.05 -9.60
N VAL A 118 1.48 -8.49 -9.19
CA VAL A 118 2.26 -7.80 -8.16
C VAL A 118 2.46 -6.32 -8.51
N LYS A 119 2.91 -6.04 -9.73
CA LYS A 119 3.14 -4.67 -10.19
C LYS A 119 1.86 -3.84 -10.17
N GLY A 120 0.77 -4.37 -10.72
CA GLY A 120 -0.47 -3.64 -10.90
C GLY A 120 -1.23 -3.38 -9.60
N SER A 121 -1.23 -4.35 -8.67
CA SER A 121 -1.89 -4.20 -7.36
C SER A 121 -1.33 -3.00 -6.59
N GLN A 122 -0.04 -2.72 -6.72
CA GLN A 122 0.63 -1.68 -5.95
C GLN A 122 0.39 -0.26 -6.47
N PHE A 123 -0.20 -0.09 -7.65
CA PHE A 123 -0.70 1.21 -8.11
C PHE A 123 -2.07 1.57 -7.50
N LYS A 124 -2.73 0.63 -6.83
CA LYS A 124 -3.93 0.93 -6.04
C LYS A 124 -3.55 1.44 -4.66
N GLN A 125 -4.35 2.36 -4.13
CA GLN A 125 -4.14 2.89 -2.78
C GLN A 125 -4.26 1.76 -1.75
N PRO A 126 -3.28 1.58 -0.85
CA PRO A 126 -3.44 0.71 0.30
C PRO A 126 -4.44 1.32 1.29
N LEU A 127 -5.42 0.54 1.73
CA LEU A 127 -6.37 0.96 2.77
C LEU A 127 -6.05 0.32 4.13
N LEU A 128 -4.86 -0.22 4.26
CA LEU A 128 -4.18 -0.58 5.51
C LEU A 128 -2.79 0.02 5.44
N GLU A 129 -2.48 0.96 6.32
CA GLU A 129 -1.21 1.68 6.35
C GLU A 129 -0.79 2.04 7.77
N PHE A 130 0.53 2.07 8.02
CA PHE A 130 1.12 2.50 9.29
C PHE A 130 0.56 1.76 10.51
N SER A 131 0.33 0.47 10.37
CA SER A 131 -0.18 -0.39 11.45
C SER A 131 0.86 -0.53 12.57
N GLY A 132 0.40 -0.83 13.79
CA GLY A 132 1.25 -1.14 14.94
C GLY A 132 1.92 -2.52 14.87
N ALA A 133 1.99 -3.16 13.71
CA ALA A 133 2.62 -4.46 13.53
C ALA A 133 4.14 -4.39 13.70
N CYS A 134 4.76 -5.55 13.99
CA CYS A 134 6.21 -5.67 14.12
C CYS A 134 6.96 -5.26 12.86
N ALA A 135 8.21 -4.81 13.01
CA ALA A 135 9.12 -4.62 11.89
C ALA A 135 9.27 -5.94 11.12
N GLY A 136 9.01 -5.92 9.81
CA GLY A 136 9.06 -7.13 8.98
C GLY A 136 7.92 -8.13 9.19
N CYS A 137 6.78 -7.68 9.75
CA CYS A 137 5.61 -8.54 9.92
C CYS A 137 5.26 -9.27 8.63
N GLY A 138 5.04 -10.60 8.72
CA GLY A 138 4.68 -11.42 7.57
C GLY A 138 3.18 -11.45 7.25
N GLU A 139 2.34 -10.93 8.14
CA GLU A 139 0.87 -10.95 8.01
C GLU A 139 0.34 -9.70 7.30
N THR A 140 0.78 -8.53 7.72
CA THR A 140 0.23 -7.26 7.23
C THR A 140 0.41 -6.99 5.74
N PRO A 141 1.44 -7.50 5.02
CA PRO A 141 1.49 -7.39 3.57
C PRO A 141 0.30 -8.04 2.86
N TYR A 142 -0.19 -9.17 3.37
CA TYR A 142 -1.39 -9.84 2.83
C TYR A 142 -2.66 -9.03 3.10
N ALA A 143 -2.84 -8.58 4.36
CA ALA A 143 -3.97 -7.73 4.72
C ALA A 143 -3.99 -6.44 3.88
N LYS A 144 -2.84 -5.80 3.70
CA LYS A 144 -2.69 -4.63 2.83
C LYS A 144 -3.11 -4.93 1.39
N LEU A 145 -2.62 -6.03 0.80
CA LEU A 145 -2.97 -6.43 -0.57
C LEU A 145 -4.48 -6.64 -0.71
N VAL A 146 -5.10 -7.32 0.24
CA VAL A 146 -6.56 -7.54 0.23
C VAL A 146 -7.30 -6.20 0.27
N THR A 147 -6.85 -5.23 1.07
CA THR A 147 -7.45 -3.90 1.07
C THR A 147 -7.23 -3.13 -0.23
N GLN A 148 -6.09 -3.30 -0.91
CA GLN A 148 -5.85 -2.70 -2.22
C GLN A 148 -6.78 -3.25 -3.30
N LEU A 149 -7.15 -4.53 -3.20
CA LEU A 149 -8.01 -5.19 -4.18
C LEU A 149 -9.50 -4.97 -3.91
N PHE A 150 -9.92 -4.99 -2.63
CA PHE A 150 -11.31 -5.08 -2.23
C PHE A 150 -11.72 -4.08 -1.14
N GLY A 151 -10.80 -3.28 -0.60
CA GLY A 151 -10.99 -2.49 0.61
C GLY A 151 -12.13 -1.47 0.54
N ASP A 152 -12.47 -1.00 -0.65
CA ASP A 152 -13.59 -0.09 -0.91
C ASP A 152 -14.97 -0.70 -0.60
N ARG A 153 -15.05 -2.02 -0.45
CA ARG A 153 -16.28 -2.79 -0.23
C ARG A 153 -16.11 -3.97 0.73
N MET A 154 -15.08 -3.93 1.58
CA MET A 154 -14.77 -5.00 2.53
C MET A 154 -15.51 -4.85 3.86
N TYR A 155 -15.99 -5.97 4.38
CA TYR A 155 -16.32 -6.15 5.78
C TYR A 155 -15.31 -7.12 6.40
N ILE A 156 -14.81 -6.77 7.57
CA ILE A 156 -13.80 -7.56 8.27
C ILE A 156 -14.39 -8.02 9.61
N ALA A 157 -14.62 -9.31 9.75
CA ALA A 157 -14.87 -9.95 11.04
C ALA A 157 -13.52 -10.43 11.57
N ASN A 158 -13.07 -9.87 12.68
CA ASN A 158 -11.77 -10.15 13.27
C ASN A 158 -11.94 -10.88 14.59
N ALA A 159 -11.03 -11.78 14.91
CA ALA A 159 -10.92 -12.41 16.23
C ALA A 159 -9.69 -11.90 16.97
N THR A 160 -9.66 -12.07 18.28
CA THR A 160 -8.55 -11.65 19.12
C THR A 160 -7.24 -12.35 18.72
N GLY A 161 -6.22 -11.56 18.45
CA GLY A 161 -4.89 -12.00 18.01
C GLY A 161 -4.05 -10.81 17.58
N CYS A 162 -2.97 -11.05 16.82
CA CYS A 162 -2.13 -9.97 16.30
C CYS A 162 -2.93 -8.97 15.46
N SER A 163 -3.89 -9.44 14.68
CA SER A 163 -4.76 -8.60 13.85
C SER A 163 -5.65 -7.66 14.66
N SER A 164 -5.99 -8.00 15.90
CA SER A 164 -6.65 -7.07 16.83
C SER A 164 -5.69 -5.99 17.32
N ILE A 165 -4.45 -6.37 17.60
CA ILE A 165 -3.44 -5.47 18.16
C ILE A 165 -3.01 -4.42 17.13
N TRP A 166 -2.61 -4.85 15.94
CA TRP A 166 -2.22 -3.91 14.89
C TRP A 166 -3.42 -3.31 14.14
N GLY A 167 -4.60 -3.91 14.25
CA GLY A 167 -5.80 -3.52 13.49
C GLY A 167 -6.62 -2.42 14.14
N ASN A 168 -6.93 -2.51 15.44
CA ASN A 168 -7.79 -1.51 16.10
C ASN A 168 -7.86 -1.60 17.64
N SER A 169 -6.92 -2.20 18.34
CA SER A 169 -6.92 -2.18 19.81
C SER A 169 -6.28 -0.93 20.40
N SER A 170 -5.70 -0.12 19.60
CA SER A 170 -5.11 1.18 19.90
C SER A 170 -6.10 2.30 19.57
N PRO A 171 -5.95 3.52 20.09
CA PRO A 171 -6.88 4.62 19.81
C PRO A 171 -6.98 5.02 18.33
N SER A 172 -6.06 4.55 17.49
CA SER A 172 -6.06 4.79 16.03
C SER A 172 -6.14 3.51 15.23
N THR A 173 -7.04 3.46 14.27
CA THR A 173 -7.10 2.36 13.29
C THR A 173 -6.12 2.59 12.15
N PRO A 174 -5.39 1.54 11.67
CA PRO A 174 -4.54 1.63 10.48
C PRO A 174 -5.33 1.50 9.18
N TYR A 175 -6.62 1.16 9.25
CA TYR A 175 -7.49 1.14 8.08
C TYR A 175 -7.89 2.56 7.70
N THR A 176 -7.82 2.86 6.41
CA THR A 176 -8.15 4.18 5.86
C THR A 176 -9.19 4.06 4.74
N VAL A 177 -9.55 5.18 4.15
CA VAL A 177 -10.59 5.26 3.12
C VAL A 177 -10.01 5.84 1.82
N THR A 178 -10.71 5.57 0.72
CA THR A 178 -10.45 6.22 -0.57
C THR A 178 -10.88 7.70 -0.53
N PRO A 179 -10.51 8.52 -1.52
CA PRO A 179 -10.99 9.91 -1.61
C PRO A 179 -12.52 10.03 -1.60
N GLU A 180 -13.24 8.99 -2.08
CA GLU A 180 -14.70 8.93 -2.06
C GLU A 180 -15.28 8.49 -0.71
N GLY A 181 -14.43 8.32 0.32
CA GLY A 181 -14.85 7.94 1.66
C GLY A 181 -15.19 6.45 1.85
N LYS A 182 -14.76 5.58 0.92
CA LYS A 182 -14.99 4.14 0.99
C LYS A 182 -13.78 3.41 1.55
N GLY A 183 -13.99 2.51 2.49
CA GLY A 183 -12.92 1.71 3.10
C GLY A 183 -13.46 0.52 3.88
N PRO A 184 -12.56 -0.31 4.44
CA PRO A 184 -12.96 -1.49 5.19
C PRO A 184 -13.80 -1.15 6.42
N ALA A 185 -14.92 -1.86 6.60
CA ALA A 185 -15.65 -1.87 7.85
C ALA A 185 -15.12 -3.01 8.72
N TRP A 186 -14.56 -2.65 9.88
CA TRP A 186 -13.88 -3.60 10.77
C TRP A 186 -14.66 -3.78 12.07
N SER A 187 -14.82 -5.02 12.47
CA SER A 187 -15.43 -5.38 13.75
C SER A 187 -14.71 -6.57 14.35
N ASN A 188 -14.59 -6.60 15.67
CA ASN A 188 -13.86 -7.62 16.41
C ASN A 188 -14.78 -8.43 17.32
N SER A 189 -14.62 -9.75 17.28
CA SER A 189 -15.09 -10.63 18.35
C SER A 189 -14.01 -10.76 19.42
N LEU A 190 -14.41 -10.78 20.68
CA LEU A 190 -13.51 -10.94 21.82
C LEU A 190 -13.16 -12.42 22.10
N PHE A 191 -13.85 -13.34 21.46
CA PHE A 191 -13.77 -14.78 21.73
C PHE A 191 -13.47 -15.56 20.44
N GLU A 192 -13.41 -16.87 20.58
CA GLU A 192 -13.17 -17.81 19.47
C GLU A 192 -14.40 -18.01 18.56
N ASP A 193 -15.45 -17.20 18.72
CA ASP A 193 -16.70 -17.23 17.97
C ASP A 193 -16.64 -16.45 16.61
N ASN A 194 -15.43 -16.23 16.12
CA ASN A 194 -15.22 -15.43 14.89
C ASN A 194 -15.88 -16.05 13.65
N ALA A 195 -15.93 -17.38 13.59
CA ALA A 195 -16.57 -18.09 12.46
C ALA A 195 -18.08 -17.81 12.43
N GLU A 196 -18.73 -17.90 13.57
CA GLU A 196 -20.18 -17.62 13.73
C GLU A 196 -20.47 -16.14 13.49
N PHE A 197 -19.65 -15.27 14.05
CA PHE A 197 -19.76 -13.81 13.87
C PHE A 197 -19.61 -13.41 12.40
N GLY A 198 -18.57 -13.90 11.72
CA GLY A 198 -18.35 -13.65 10.30
C GLY A 198 -19.45 -14.24 9.42
N TYR A 199 -19.95 -15.43 9.77
CA TYR A 199 -21.08 -16.01 9.07
C TYR A 199 -22.37 -15.20 9.24
N GLY A 200 -22.64 -14.71 10.43
CA GLY A 200 -23.77 -13.83 10.69
C GLY A 200 -23.71 -12.53 9.88
N MET A 201 -22.52 -11.92 9.76
CA MET A 201 -22.30 -10.75 8.91
C MET A 201 -22.58 -11.08 7.44
N LEU A 202 -22.11 -12.24 6.95
CA LEU A 202 -22.35 -12.68 5.57
C LEU A 202 -23.84 -12.87 5.30
N LEU A 203 -24.55 -13.52 6.21
CA LEU A 203 -26.00 -13.70 6.07
C LEU A 203 -26.74 -12.35 6.01
N CYS A 204 -26.37 -11.41 6.87
CA CYS A 204 -26.94 -10.07 6.84
C CYS A 204 -26.75 -9.41 5.48
N LEU A 205 -25.55 -9.49 4.89
CA LEU A 205 -25.27 -8.94 3.57
C LEU A 205 -26.08 -9.63 2.47
N LEU A 206 -26.23 -10.96 2.54
CA LEU A 206 -27.00 -11.72 1.56
C LEU A 206 -28.49 -11.36 1.60
N TYR A 207 -29.05 -11.13 2.80
CA TYR A 207 -30.46 -10.75 2.95
C TYR A 207 -30.73 -9.29 2.59
N THR A 208 -29.75 -8.42 2.73
CA THR A 208 -29.93 -6.97 2.49
C THR A 208 -29.50 -6.54 1.09
N SER A 209 -28.73 -7.38 0.37
CA SER A 209 -28.35 -7.10 -1.00
C SER A 209 -29.54 -7.40 -1.95
N PRO A 210 -29.88 -6.48 -2.87
CA PRO A 210 -30.91 -6.77 -3.86
C PRO A 210 -30.50 -7.98 -4.70
N SER A 211 -31.47 -8.89 -4.89
CA SER A 211 -31.29 -10.04 -5.78
C SER A 211 -31.15 -9.55 -7.22
N PRO A 212 -30.28 -10.17 -8.04
CA PRO A 212 -30.23 -9.87 -9.47
C PRO A 212 -31.56 -10.19 -10.21
N ARG A 213 -32.55 -10.74 -9.50
CA ARG A 213 -33.87 -11.09 -10.03
C ARG A 213 -35.00 -10.15 -9.60
N ASP A 214 -34.67 -9.19 -8.71
CA ASP A 214 -35.57 -8.14 -8.24
C ASP A 214 -35.31 -6.84 -9.03
#